data_62119fdf2c157ecd3421e43e4ceedffa
#
_entry.id   62119fdf2c157ecd3421e43e4ceedffa
#
_cell.length_a   1.000
_cell.length_b   1.000
_cell.length_c   1.000
_cell.angle_alpha   90.00
_cell.angle_beta   90.00
_cell.angle_gamma   90.00
#
_symmetry.space_group_name_H-M   'P 1'
#
loop_
_entity.id
_entity.type
_entity.pdbx_description
1 polymer ?
#
loop_
_entity_poly.entity_id
_entity_poly.type
_entity_poly.pdbx_seq_one_letter_code
_entity_poly.pdbx_strand_id
1 'polypeptide(L)'
;MLDLDLNELYTLTDEELLPFARKDKSACEVLILRYAKLIIIKSELMAAPDLDRDDLRQEGLMGLLKAIASYESGRGAKFSTFAEVCIVNRMRTFCAKTRKDPAAVDIDDVPEDFISQEETPESILINKEFFSELWQAVDTALSDAERRVFILVIGGASYKVTAEKLGISEKSVDNAMQRARRKIRTYLSK
;
A
#
# COMPACT_ATOMS: atom_id res chain seq x y z
N MET A 1 -5.29 28.03 -11.05
CA MET A 1 -5.87 26.69 -11.24
C MET A 1 -5.12 26.11 -12.41
N LEU A 2 -4.22 25.19 -12.17
CA LEU A 2 -3.44 24.57 -13.26
C LEU A 2 -4.33 23.46 -13.83
N ASP A 3 -4.83 23.66 -15.06
CA ASP A 3 -5.55 22.66 -15.83
C ASP A 3 -4.55 21.61 -16.37
N LEU A 4 -3.94 20.84 -15.47
CA LEU A 4 -3.23 19.62 -15.88
C LEU A 4 -4.29 18.54 -16.12
N ASP A 5 -4.29 17.97 -17.32
CA ASP A 5 -5.12 16.82 -17.64
C ASP A 5 -4.71 15.62 -16.75
N LEU A 6 -5.66 14.79 -16.35
CA LEU A 6 -5.40 13.57 -15.56
C LEU A 6 -4.28 12.73 -16.16
N ASN A 7 -4.20 12.62 -17.50
CA ASN A 7 -3.14 11.90 -18.19
C ASN A 7 -1.75 12.49 -17.95
N GLU A 8 -1.63 13.80 -17.85
CA GLU A 8 -0.35 14.48 -17.57
C GLU A 8 0.10 14.19 -16.13
N LEU A 9 -0.83 14.18 -15.16
CA LEU A 9 -0.52 13.83 -13.77
C LEU A 9 0.07 12.43 -13.62
N TYR A 10 -0.36 11.47 -14.43
CA TYR A 10 0.18 10.11 -14.40
C TYR A 10 1.61 10.00 -14.95
N THR A 11 2.09 10.94 -15.74
CA THR A 11 3.45 10.94 -16.30
C THR A 11 4.49 11.57 -15.38
N LEU A 12 4.06 12.39 -14.41
CA LEU A 12 4.95 13.05 -13.45
C LEU A 12 5.55 12.05 -12.46
N THR A 13 6.77 12.28 -12.01
CA THR A 13 7.37 11.59 -10.88
C THR A 13 6.64 11.92 -9.57
N ASP A 14 6.88 11.15 -8.51
CA ASP A 14 6.25 11.42 -7.22
C ASP A 14 6.66 12.79 -6.65
N GLU A 15 7.93 13.14 -6.81
CA GLU A 15 8.48 14.42 -6.36
C GLU A 15 7.88 15.62 -7.13
N GLU A 16 7.63 15.46 -8.43
CA GLU A 16 6.96 16.46 -9.26
C GLU A 16 5.48 16.60 -8.93
N LEU A 17 4.83 15.50 -8.53
CA LEU A 17 3.41 15.49 -8.12
C LEU A 17 3.17 16.15 -6.75
N LEU A 18 4.12 16.08 -5.82
CA LEU A 18 3.93 16.53 -4.45
C LEU A 18 3.43 17.97 -4.29
N PRO A 19 3.98 18.98 -5.00
CA PRO A 19 3.49 20.35 -4.90
C PRO A 19 2.03 20.52 -5.33
N PHE A 20 1.58 19.68 -6.27
CA PHE A 20 0.19 19.65 -6.74
C PHE A 20 -0.68 18.86 -5.77
N ALA A 21 -0.25 17.67 -5.34
CA ALA A 21 -0.99 16.79 -4.44
C ALA A 21 -1.33 17.43 -3.08
N ARG A 22 -0.56 18.42 -2.65
CA ARG A 22 -0.84 19.22 -1.44
C ARG A 22 -1.99 20.21 -1.61
N LYS A 23 -2.38 20.52 -2.84
CA LYS A 23 -3.35 21.59 -3.16
C LYS A 23 -4.51 21.11 -4.00
N ASP A 24 -4.32 20.03 -4.73
CA ASP A 24 -5.26 19.47 -5.69
C ASP A 24 -5.59 18.01 -5.37
N LYS A 25 -6.89 17.71 -5.36
CA LYS A 25 -7.40 16.39 -5.02
C LYS A 25 -7.01 15.34 -6.06
N SER A 26 -7.03 15.67 -7.34
CA SER A 26 -6.74 14.73 -8.43
C SER A 26 -5.29 14.30 -8.40
N ALA A 27 -4.35 15.23 -8.17
CA ALA A 27 -2.94 14.91 -8.00
C ALA A 27 -2.69 14.06 -6.74
N CYS A 28 -3.40 14.33 -5.63
CA CYS A 28 -3.35 13.51 -4.43
C CYS A 28 -3.87 12.09 -4.68
N GLU A 29 -4.97 11.95 -5.44
CA GLU A 29 -5.53 10.66 -5.83
C GLU A 29 -4.54 9.82 -6.65
N VAL A 30 -3.78 10.43 -7.55
CA VAL A 30 -2.72 9.73 -8.32
C VAL A 30 -1.67 9.14 -7.38
N LEU A 31 -1.17 9.90 -6.40
CA LEU A 31 -0.23 9.37 -5.40
C LEU A 31 -0.87 8.26 -4.57
N ILE A 32 -2.11 8.44 -4.10
CA ILE A 32 -2.84 7.40 -3.36
C ILE A 32 -2.92 6.11 -4.18
N LEU A 33 -3.24 6.19 -5.47
CA LEU A 33 -3.33 5.02 -6.34
C LEU A 33 -1.97 4.33 -6.53
N ARG A 34 -0.88 5.08 -6.67
CA ARG A 34 0.48 4.52 -6.79
C ARG A 34 0.88 3.74 -5.53
N TYR A 35 0.55 4.26 -4.35
CA TYR A 35 0.92 3.66 -3.06
C TYR A 35 -0.13 2.70 -2.50
N ALA A 36 -1.33 2.62 -3.09
CA ALA A 36 -2.39 1.73 -2.64
C ALA A 36 -1.92 0.27 -2.53
N LYS A 37 -1.15 -0.20 -3.52
CA LYS A 37 -0.59 -1.55 -3.54
C LYS A 37 0.37 -1.79 -2.37
N LEU A 38 1.27 -0.85 -2.07
CA LEU A 38 2.18 -0.93 -0.93
C LEU A 38 1.39 -1.01 0.38
N ILE A 39 0.42 -0.12 0.57
CA ILE A 39 -0.44 -0.10 1.77
C ILE A 39 -1.12 -1.45 1.97
N ILE A 40 -1.69 -2.03 0.91
CA ILE A 40 -2.38 -3.30 0.97
C ILE A 40 -1.43 -4.43 1.34
N ILE A 41 -0.27 -4.53 0.69
CA ILE A 41 0.73 -5.56 1.00
C ILE A 41 1.17 -5.45 2.46
N LYS A 42 1.50 -4.25 2.93
CA LYS A 42 1.93 -4.04 4.32
C LYS A 42 0.81 -4.36 5.31
N SER A 43 -0.45 -3.99 5.02
CA SER A 43 -1.59 -4.35 5.88
C SER A 43 -1.82 -5.85 5.96
N GLU A 44 -1.66 -6.60 4.86
CA GLU A 44 -1.77 -8.06 4.88
C GLU A 44 -0.63 -8.74 5.65
N LEU A 45 0.59 -8.24 5.53
CA LEU A 45 1.74 -8.75 6.27
C LEU A 45 1.63 -8.51 7.79
N MET A 46 0.99 -7.41 8.18
CA MET A 46 0.81 -7.01 9.57
C MET A 46 -0.52 -7.50 10.17
N ALA A 47 -1.42 -8.04 9.35
CA ALA A 47 -2.71 -8.55 9.80
C ALA A 47 -2.55 -9.69 10.81
N ALA A 48 -3.35 -9.64 11.87
CA ALA A 48 -3.46 -10.66 12.90
C ALA A 48 -4.94 -10.87 13.24
N PRO A 49 -5.32 -11.94 13.94
CA PRO A 49 -6.73 -12.23 14.26
C PRO A 49 -7.43 -11.11 15.04
N ASP A 50 -6.69 -10.35 15.81
CA ASP A 50 -7.12 -9.23 16.66
C ASP A 50 -7.06 -7.86 15.96
N LEU A 51 -6.61 -7.81 14.70
CA LEU A 51 -6.43 -6.58 13.94
C LEU A 51 -7.29 -6.60 12.68
N ASP A 52 -8.15 -5.60 12.53
CA ASP A 52 -8.92 -5.41 11.30
C ASP A 52 -7.98 -4.91 10.18
N ARG A 53 -8.06 -5.57 9.03
CA ARG A 53 -7.25 -5.21 7.86
C ARG A 53 -7.65 -3.89 7.24
N ASP A 54 -8.92 -3.56 7.31
CA ASP A 54 -9.43 -2.31 6.74
C ASP A 54 -8.99 -1.14 7.62
N ASP A 55 -8.92 -1.32 8.94
CA ASP A 55 -8.33 -0.34 9.85
C ASP A 55 -6.83 -0.15 9.55
N LEU A 56 -6.08 -1.23 9.36
CA LEU A 56 -4.67 -1.15 8.98
C LEU A 56 -4.46 -0.41 7.65
N ARG A 57 -5.34 -0.63 6.67
CA ARG A 57 -5.29 0.09 5.38
C ARG A 57 -5.57 1.58 5.55
N GLN A 58 -6.56 1.92 6.37
CA GLN A 58 -6.87 3.32 6.70
C GLN A 58 -5.70 4.00 7.39
N GLU A 59 -5.09 3.34 8.38
CA GLU A 59 -3.89 3.86 9.04
C GLU A 59 -2.72 4.02 8.07
N GLY A 60 -2.52 3.08 7.16
CA GLY A 60 -1.53 3.20 6.10
C GLY A 60 -1.79 4.38 5.16
N LEU A 61 -3.05 4.61 4.78
CA LEU A 61 -3.45 5.77 4.00
C LEU A 61 -3.19 7.08 4.74
N MET A 62 -3.49 7.14 6.03
CA MET A 62 -3.18 8.30 6.86
C MET A 62 -1.68 8.55 6.96
N GLY A 63 -0.85 7.48 7.02
CA GLY A 63 0.60 7.57 6.94
C GLY A 63 1.08 8.18 5.62
N LEU A 64 0.52 7.75 4.49
CA LEU A 64 0.82 8.34 3.18
C LEU A 64 0.43 9.81 3.09
N LEU A 65 -0.76 10.18 3.55
CA LEU A 65 -1.21 11.59 3.54
C LEU A 65 -0.30 12.47 4.40
N LYS A 66 0.17 11.96 5.56
CA LYS A 66 1.17 12.65 6.39
C LYS A 66 2.49 12.81 5.60
N ALA A 67 2.94 11.77 4.89
CA ALA A 67 4.15 11.85 4.07
C ALA A 67 4.03 12.90 2.96
N ILE A 68 2.91 12.95 2.23
CA ILE A 68 2.64 13.97 1.20
C ILE A 68 2.72 15.38 1.79
N ALA A 69 2.17 15.58 2.99
CA ALA A 69 2.15 16.88 3.64
C ALA A 69 3.54 17.32 4.15
N SER A 70 4.34 16.38 4.70
CA SER A 70 5.55 16.70 5.45
C SER A 70 6.86 16.46 4.70
N TYR A 71 6.86 15.76 3.56
CA TYR A 71 8.08 15.50 2.81
C TYR A 71 8.74 16.80 2.31
N GLU A 72 10.04 16.90 2.49
CA GLU A 72 10.88 17.98 1.99
C GLU A 72 11.95 17.40 1.06
N SER A 73 11.93 17.82 -0.20
CA SER A 73 12.96 17.44 -1.16
C SER A 73 14.33 18.02 -0.74
N GLY A 74 15.40 17.25 -0.97
CA GLY A 74 16.77 17.69 -0.65
C GLY A 74 17.32 17.22 0.69
N ARG A 75 16.57 16.45 1.48
CA ARG A 75 17.06 15.81 2.72
C ARG A 75 17.68 14.42 2.53
N GLY A 76 18.06 14.04 1.29
CA GLY A 76 18.82 12.83 1.01
C GLY A 76 17.96 11.58 0.70
N ALA A 77 16.69 11.52 1.07
CA ALA A 77 15.82 10.39 0.77
C ALA A 77 14.81 10.73 -0.35
N LYS A 78 14.49 9.75 -1.20
CA LYS A 78 13.39 9.86 -2.16
C LYS A 78 12.04 9.84 -1.45
N PHE A 79 11.03 10.43 -2.09
CA PHE A 79 9.68 10.41 -1.54
C PHE A 79 9.16 8.98 -1.30
N SER A 80 9.47 8.05 -2.19
CA SER A 80 9.03 6.65 -2.06
C SER A 80 9.49 6.02 -0.75
N THR A 81 10.76 6.17 -0.40
CA THR A 81 11.34 5.66 0.85
C THR A 81 10.70 6.33 2.07
N PHE A 82 10.57 7.65 2.04
CA PHE A 82 9.94 8.41 3.12
C PHE A 82 8.47 8.00 3.33
N ALA A 83 7.71 7.86 2.25
CA ALA A 83 6.31 7.45 2.29
C ALA A 83 6.16 6.03 2.86
N GLU A 84 7.01 5.08 2.45
CA GLU A 84 6.99 3.71 3.00
C GLU A 84 7.22 3.72 4.51
N VAL A 85 8.21 4.47 5.00
CA VAL A 85 8.48 4.60 6.42
C VAL A 85 7.27 5.17 7.17
N CYS A 86 6.67 6.24 6.68
CA CYS A 86 5.48 6.85 7.29
C CYS A 86 4.29 5.88 7.33
N ILE A 87 4.04 5.16 6.24
CA ILE A 87 2.97 4.15 6.13
C ILE A 87 3.17 3.05 7.17
N VAL A 88 4.37 2.44 7.17
CA VAL A 88 4.67 1.30 8.06
C VAL A 88 4.66 1.71 9.53
N ASN A 89 5.25 2.85 9.88
CA ASN A 89 5.27 3.34 11.25
C ASN A 89 3.85 3.63 11.76
N ARG A 90 3.00 4.22 10.92
CA ARG A 90 1.60 4.47 11.28
C ARG A 90 0.85 3.17 11.57
N MET A 91 0.98 2.17 10.70
CA MET A 91 0.39 0.85 10.91
C MET A 91 0.94 0.17 12.18
N ARG A 92 2.26 0.23 12.42
CA ARG A 92 2.90 -0.34 13.63
C ARG A 92 2.34 0.28 14.90
N THR A 93 2.21 1.61 14.94
CA THR A 93 1.63 2.31 16.09
C THR A 93 0.19 1.88 16.33
N PHE A 94 -0.60 1.73 15.28
CA PHE A 94 -1.96 1.21 15.40
C PHE A 94 -1.97 -0.20 15.99
N CYS A 95 -1.14 -1.12 15.47
CA CYS A 95 -1.00 -2.48 16.01
C CYS A 95 -0.66 -2.48 17.49
N ALA A 96 0.32 -1.66 17.88
CA ALA A 96 0.77 -1.59 19.26
C ALA A 96 -0.29 -1.02 20.19
N LYS A 97 -1.01 0.03 19.79
CA LYS A 97 -2.13 0.61 20.56
C LYS A 97 -3.27 -0.40 20.72
N THR A 98 -3.61 -1.14 19.68
CA THR A 98 -4.68 -2.15 19.72
C THR A 98 -4.32 -3.31 20.66
N ARG A 99 -3.06 -3.73 20.67
CA ARG A 99 -2.55 -4.81 21.54
C ARG A 99 -2.20 -4.37 22.95
N LYS A 100 -2.39 -3.09 23.28
CA LYS A 100 -1.95 -2.50 24.55
C LYS A 100 -0.48 -2.77 24.86
N ASP A 101 0.36 -2.76 23.82
CA ASP A 101 1.79 -2.94 23.96
C ASP A 101 2.42 -1.64 24.47
N PRO A 102 3.05 -1.64 25.68
CA PRO A 102 3.68 -0.46 26.25
C PRO A 102 4.89 0.05 25.44
N ALA A 103 5.40 -0.73 24.49
CA ALA A 103 6.50 -0.32 23.60
C ALA A 103 6.02 0.43 22.33
N ALA A 104 4.73 0.82 22.26
CA ALA A 104 4.20 1.62 21.16
C ALA A 104 4.83 3.01 21.15
N VAL A 105 5.77 3.24 20.24
CA VAL A 105 6.36 4.55 20.01
C VAL A 105 5.35 5.47 19.34
N ASP A 106 5.11 6.64 19.90
CA ASP A 106 4.27 7.68 19.29
C ASP A 106 4.98 8.23 18.03
N ILE A 107 4.25 8.35 16.93
CA ILE A 107 4.79 8.67 15.59
C ILE A 107 5.23 10.14 15.43
N ASP A 108 5.08 10.96 16.43
CA ASP A 108 5.54 12.35 16.31
C ASP A 108 7.07 12.46 16.23
N ASP A 109 7.78 11.41 16.66
CA ASP A 109 9.21 11.25 16.47
C ASP A 109 9.50 10.19 15.40
N VAL A 110 9.51 10.58 14.13
CA VAL A 110 10.27 9.84 13.11
C VAL A 110 11.74 10.14 13.44
N PRO A 111 12.53 9.18 13.96
CA PRO A 111 13.94 9.44 14.21
C PRO A 111 14.60 9.87 12.90
N GLU A 112 15.35 10.97 12.93
CA GLU A 112 16.10 11.45 11.75
C GLU A 112 17.03 10.36 11.17
N ASP A 113 17.43 9.38 11.97
CA ASP A 113 18.25 8.22 11.57
C ASP A 113 17.55 7.23 10.62
N PHE A 114 16.21 7.24 10.50
CA PHE A 114 15.49 6.41 9.53
C PHE A 114 15.42 7.03 8.13
N ILE A 115 15.88 8.25 7.97
CA ILE A 115 15.90 8.96 6.67
C ILE A 115 17.05 8.46 5.78
N SER A 116 18.01 7.70 6.32
CA SER A 116 19.27 7.35 5.66
C SER A 116 19.40 5.90 5.19
N GLN A 117 18.35 5.11 5.11
CA GLN A 117 18.44 3.90 4.32
C GLN A 117 18.27 4.29 2.84
N GLU A 118 19.39 4.61 2.20
CA GLU A 118 19.50 4.64 0.75
C GLU A 118 18.94 3.30 0.24
N GLU A 119 17.91 3.38 -0.63
CA GLU A 119 17.55 2.20 -1.40
C GLU A 119 18.79 1.82 -2.20
N THR A 120 19.45 0.73 -1.80
CA THR A 120 20.55 0.22 -2.59
C THR A 120 20.01 -0.26 -3.93
N PRO A 121 20.76 -0.16 -5.03
CA PRO A 121 20.35 -0.73 -6.31
C PRO A 121 19.85 -2.17 -6.20
N GLU A 122 20.40 -2.92 -5.25
CA GLU A 122 19.99 -4.29 -4.93
C GLU A 122 18.59 -4.35 -4.32
N SER A 123 18.21 -3.44 -3.40
CA SER A 123 16.85 -3.43 -2.82
C SER A 123 15.78 -3.07 -3.84
N ILE A 124 16.10 -2.16 -4.77
CA ILE A 124 15.23 -1.82 -5.90
C ILE A 124 15.05 -3.02 -6.84
N LEU A 125 16.13 -3.76 -7.10
CA LEU A 125 16.11 -4.94 -7.96
C LEU A 125 15.29 -6.06 -7.29
N ILE A 126 15.55 -6.37 -6.02
CA ILE A 126 14.80 -7.37 -5.24
C ILE A 126 13.31 -7.04 -5.21
N ASN A 127 12.95 -5.77 -5.01
CA ASN A 127 11.55 -5.35 -5.04
C ASN A 127 10.92 -5.55 -6.43
N LYS A 128 11.63 -5.24 -7.53
CA LYS A 128 11.15 -5.46 -8.90
C LYS A 128 10.99 -6.95 -9.21
N GLU A 129 11.95 -7.78 -8.84
CA GLU A 129 11.90 -9.22 -9.04
C GLU A 129 10.75 -9.83 -8.24
N PHE A 130 10.62 -9.52 -6.96
CA PHE A 130 9.51 -9.97 -6.12
C PHE A 130 8.14 -9.57 -6.70
N PHE A 131 8.01 -8.34 -7.21
CA PHE A 131 6.77 -7.91 -7.84
C PHE A 131 6.50 -8.62 -9.15
N SER A 132 7.53 -8.88 -9.95
CA SER A 132 7.40 -9.67 -11.18
C SER A 132 6.92 -11.08 -10.88
N GLU A 133 7.53 -11.75 -9.91
CA GLU A 133 7.15 -13.08 -9.45
C GLU A 133 5.74 -13.13 -8.87
N LEU A 134 5.36 -12.12 -8.07
CA LEU A 134 4.01 -12.01 -7.51
C LEU A 134 2.95 -11.89 -8.60
N TRP A 135 3.19 -11.05 -9.61
CA TRP A 135 2.26 -10.91 -10.74
C TRP A 135 2.22 -12.16 -11.61
N GLN A 136 3.35 -12.79 -11.84
CA GLN A 136 3.39 -14.07 -12.52
C GLN A 136 2.60 -15.14 -11.75
N ALA A 137 2.71 -15.16 -10.43
CA ALA A 137 1.91 -16.04 -9.58
C ALA A 137 0.40 -15.75 -9.71
N VAL A 138 0.01 -14.48 -9.74
CA VAL A 138 -1.39 -14.05 -9.93
C VAL A 138 -1.93 -14.52 -11.28
N ASP A 139 -1.14 -14.39 -12.35
CA ASP A 139 -1.56 -14.74 -13.70
C ASP A 139 -1.60 -16.24 -13.93
N THR A 140 -0.69 -17.00 -13.31
CA THR A 140 -0.54 -18.43 -13.55
C THR A 140 -1.24 -19.34 -12.54
N ALA A 141 -1.27 -18.95 -11.27
CA ALA A 141 -1.82 -19.79 -10.20
C ALA A 141 -3.30 -19.51 -9.88
N LEU A 142 -3.81 -18.32 -10.16
CA LEU A 142 -5.18 -17.97 -9.85
C LEU A 142 -6.13 -18.28 -11.01
N SER A 143 -7.33 -18.80 -10.67
CA SER A 143 -8.43 -18.85 -11.64
C SER A 143 -8.93 -17.43 -11.96
N ASP A 144 -9.65 -17.27 -13.10
CA ASP A 144 -10.20 -15.97 -13.51
C ASP A 144 -11.10 -15.34 -12.44
N ALA A 145 -11.87 -16.15 -11.74
CA ALA A 145 -12.72 -15.67 -10.64
C ALA A 145 -11.89 -15.20 -9.44
N GLU A 146 -10.89 -15.96 -9.03
CA GLU A 146 -9.98 -15.61 -7.94
C GLU A 146 -9.15 -14.38 -8.29
N ARG A 147 -8.68 -14.26 -9.53
CA ARG A 147 -7.91 -13.12 -10.03
C ARG A 147 -8.73 -11.84 -10.01
N ARG A 148 -9.98 -11.86 -10.49
CA ARG A 148 -10.87 -10.68 -10.44
C ARG A 148 -11.13 -10.21 -9.02
N VAL A 149 -11.43 -11.14 -8.11
CA VAL A 149 -11.61 -10.83 -6.69
C VAL A 149 -10.31 -10.24 -6.11
N PHE A 150 -9.18 -10.89 -6.38
CA PHE A 150 -7.86 -10.47 -5.89
C PHE A 150 -7.49 -9.07 -6.37
N ILE A 151 -7.67 -8.76 -7.67
CA ILE A 151 -7.37 -7.44 -8.25
C ILE A 151 -8.26 -6.35 -7.63
N LEU A 152 -9.57 -6.60 -7.46
CA LEU A 152 -10.47 -5.61 -6.87
C LEU A 152 -10.14 -5.33 -5.41
N VAL A 153 -9.92 -6.37 -4.62
CA VAL A 153 -9.58 -6.24 -3.20
C VAL A 153 -8.19 -5.59 -3.03
N ILE A 154 -7.20 -5.97 -3.84
CA ILE A 154 -5.87 -5.33 -3.85
C ILE A 154 -5.94 -3.89 -4.37
N GLY A 155 -6.87 -3.59 -5.27
CA GLY A 155 -7.15 -2.22 -5.72
C GLY A 155 -7.91 -1.36 -4.70
N GLY A 156 -8.11 -1.84 -3.45
CA GLY A 156 -8.71 -1.07 -2.35
C GLY A 156 -10.23 -1.19 -2.23
N ALA A 157 -10.88 -2.04 -3.06
CA ALA A 157 -12.31 -2.29 -2.90
C ALA A 157 -12.57 -3.13 -1.64
N SER A 158 -13.53 -2.71 -0.80
CA SER A 158 -14.00 -3.55 0.32
C SER A 158 -14.65 -4.83 -0.19
N TYR A 159 -14.76 -5.84 0.67
CA TYR A 159 -15.43 -7.10 0.32
C TYR A 159 -16.87 -6.87 -0.13
N LYS A 160 -17.57 -5.93 0.52
CA LYS A 160 -18.92 -5.55 0.14
C LYS A 160 -18.98 -4.98 -1.28
N VAL A 161 -18.12 -4.00 -1.59
CA VAL A 161 -18.04 -3.39 -2.93
C VAL A 161 -17.60 -4.41 -3.97
N THR A 162 -16.67 -5.31 -3.63
CA THR A 162 -16.24 -6.40 -4.52
C THR A 162 -17.36 -7.38 -4.79
N ALA A 163 -18.13 -7.75 -3.76
CA ALA A 163 -19.29 -8.62 -3.87
C ALA A 163 -20.36 -8.02 -4.79
N GLU A 164 -20.70 -6.76 -4.59
CA GLU A 164 -21.65 -6.00 -5.42
C GLU A 164 -21.18 -5.92 -6.88
N LYS A 165 -19.91 -5.55 -7.12
CA LYS A 165 -19.36 -5.46 -8.49
C LYS A 165 -19.32 -6.78 -9.24
N LEU A 166 -19.10 -7.88 -8.54
CA LEU A 166 -18.98 -9.21 -9.16
C LEU A 166 -20.28 -10.02 -9.10
N GLY A 167 -21.34 -9.51 -8.45
CA GLY A 167 -22.61 -10.23 -8.29
C GLY A 167 -22.50 -11.50 -7.45
N ILE A 168 -21.63 -11.53 -6.44
CA ILE A 168 -21.39 -12.67 -5.53
C ILE A 168 -21.58 -12.26 -4.08
N SER A 169 -21.64 -13.21 -3.16
CA SER A 169 -21.73 -12.89 -1.74
C SER A 169 -20.37 -12.47 -1.15
N GLU A 170 -20.35 -11.66 -0.09
CA GLU A 170 -19.13 -11.30 0.64
C GLU A 170 -18.37 -12.53 1.14
N LYS A 171 -19.10 -13.57 1.57
CA LYS A 171 -18.51 -14.87 1.94
C LYS A 171 -17.79 -15.54 0.77
N SER A 172 -18.31 -15.37 -0.46
CA SER A 172 -17.63 -15.88 -1.67
C SER A 172 -16.37 -15.09 -1.98
N VAL A 173 -16.37 -13.78 -1.75
CA VAL A 173 -15.18 -12.92 -1.87
C VAL A 173 -14.12 -13.38 -0.87
N ASP A 174 -14.46 -13.56 0.41
CA ASP A 174 -13.53 -14.02 1.44
C ASP A 174 -12.93 -15.40 1.08
N ASN A 175 -13.77 -16.37 0.70
CA ASN A 175 -13.31 -17.69 0.30
C ASN A 175 -12.37 -17.63 -0.93
N ALA A 176 -12.66 -16.76 -1.90
CA ALA A 176 -11.80 -16.56 -3.07
C ALA A 176 -10.45 -15.96 -2.67
N MET A 177 -10.45 -14.96 -1.79
CA MET A 177 -9.22 -14.36 -1.26
C MET A 177 -8.36 -15.34 -0.47
N GLN A 178 -8.97 -16.19 0.36
CA GLN A 178 -8.25 -17.23 1.10
C GLN A 178 -7.58 -18.23 0.14
N ARG A 179 -8.29 -18.67 -0.91
CA ARG A 179 -7.72 -19.56 -1.94
C ARG A 179 -6.61 -18.88 -2.71
N ALA A 180 -6.80 -17.62 -3.13
CA ALA A 180 -5.81 -16.84 -3.86
C ALA A 180 -4.52 -16.71 -3.04
N ARG A 181 -4.60 -16.32 -1.76
CA ARG A 181 -3.44 -16.22 -0.86
C ARG A 181 -2.68 -17.54 -0.73
N ARG A 182 -3.41 -18.65 -0.54
CA ARG A 182 -2.79 -19.96 -0.44
C ARG A 182 -2.04 -20.33 -1.71
N LYS A 183 -2.65 -20.13 -2.88
CA LYS A 183 -2.05 -20.45 -4.17
C LYS A 183 -0.82 -19.60 -4.46
N ILE A 184 -0.89 -18.28 -4.23
CA ILE A 184 0.25 -17.38 -4.40
C ILE A 184 1.39 -17.78 -3.47
N ARG A 185 1.10 -18.06 -2.19
CA ARG A 185 2.14 -18.51 -1.25
C ARG A 185 2.81 -19.80 -1.72
N THR A 186 2.04 -20.78 -2.18
CA THR A 186 2.58 -22.05 -2.71
C THR A 186 3.41 -21.85 -3.97
N TYR A 187 3.08 -20.85 -4.79
CA TYR A 187 3.85 -20.52 -5.99
C TYR A 187 5.19 -19.87 -5.65
N LEU A 188 5.19 -18.89 -4.74
CA LEU A 188 6.38 -18.16 -4.31
C LEU A 188 7.32 -18.96 -3.38
N SER A 189 6.88 -20.11 -2.88
CA SER A 189 7.69 -20.99 -2.04
C SER A 189 8.40 -22.11 -2.82
N LYS A 190 8.29 -22.09 -4.15
CA LYS A 190 8.99 -23.05 -5.05
C LYS A 190 10.30 -22.48 -5.54
#